data_c023eb7e4591948f5088712fb1597ac2
#
_entry.id   c023eb7e4591948f5088712fb1597ac2
#
_cell.length_a   1.000
_cell.length_b   1.000
_cell.length_c   1.000
_cell.angle_alpha   90.00
_cell.angle_beta   90.00
_cell.angle_gamma   90.00
#
_symmetry.space_group_name_H-M   'P 1'
#
loop_
_entity.id
_entity.type
_entity.pdbx_description
1 polymer ?
#
loop_
_entity_poly.entity_id
_entity_poly.type
_entity_poly.pdbx_seq_one_letter_code
_entity_poly.pdbx_strand_id
1 'polypeptide(L)'
;MNKTIAVIKGDGIGPEIVGETVRILDTVAEKFGHTFTYVDAPMGGNAIDAFGVPLPDSSLETCLKADSVLLGAVGGPKWDDQPSANRPERGLLKLRGAMKLYTNIRPARMFSELSDACPLRADIAARGIDFVVVRELIGGVYFGEHRTEEADGEQKATDIMAYSEHEIRRVAHVAFQMAQKRRKRVTSIDKANVLDTSRLWRKTVTEVAREYPDVELLHMYVDNAAMQIVRDPSQFDVIVTENLFGDILSDEASQITGSIGMIPSSSMGEGSRGLYEPIHGSAPDIAGQDKANPIGTVLAAAMMLRYSFDMAAEADAIERAVDETLKAGIRCGDIMRQGCRLVGCREMGAEIRSRI
;
A
#
# COMPACT_ATOMS: atom_id res chain seq x y z
N MET A 1 -12.15 22.52 5.78
CA MET A 1 -13.10 21.47 5.31
C MET A 1 -13.43 20.52 6.46
N ASN A 2 -14.61 19.86 6.42
CA ASN A 2 -14.97 18.84 7.39
C ASN A 2 -14.93 17.47 6.70
N LYS A 3 -14.23 16.52 7.28
CA LYS A 3 -14.08 15.17 6.72
C LYS A 3 -14.24 14.11 7.80
N THR A 4 -14.90 13.00 7.47
CA THR A 4 -15.05 11.84 8.34
C THR A 4 -14.13 10.73 7.86
N ILE A 5 -13.28 10.23 8.75
CA ILE A 5 -12.29 9.19 8.49
C ILE A 5 -12.66 7.96 9.33
N ALA A 6 -12.96 6.85 8.68
CA ALA A 6 -13.05 5.57 9.37
C ALA A 6 -11.63 5.10 9.73
N VAL A 7 -11.42 4.75 10.98
CA VAL A 7 -10.10 4.37 11.50
C VAL A 7 -10.11 2.89 11.89
N ILE A 8 -9.32 2.10 11.20
CA ILE A 8 -9.07 0.70 11.49
C ILE A 8 -7.68 0.59 12.11
N LYS A 9 -7.60 0.49 13.43
CA LYS A 9 -6.32 0.31 14.13
C LYS A 9 -5.70 -1.06 13.79
N GLY A 10 -6.55 -2.10 13.71
CA GLY A 10 -6.12 -3.45 13.37
C GLY A 10 -5.33 -4.13 14.49
N ASP A 11 -4.33 -4.93 14.10
CA ASP A 11 -3.58 -5.85 14.94
C ASP A 11 -2.13 -5.41 15.16
N GLY A 12 -1.45 -6.04 16.12
CA GLY A 12 -0.03 -5.86 16.35
C GLY A 12 0.39 -4.40 16.58
N ILE A 13 1.28 -3.87 15.73
CA ILE A 13 1.75 -2.46 15.79
C ILE A 13 0.72 -1.45 15.26
N GLY A 14 -0.36 -1.92 14.64
CA GLY A 14 -1.38 -1.06 14.04
C GLY A 14 -1.90 0.06 14.96
N PRO A 15 -2.31 -0.24 16.22
CA PRO A 15 -2.76 0.79 17.15
C PRO A 15 -1.72 1.90 17.44
N GLU A 16 -0.43 1.56 17.49
CA GLU A 16 0.65 2.51 17.75
C GLU A 16 0.84 3.47 16.58
N ILE A 17 1.02 2.93 15.37
CA ILE A 17 1.30 3.72 14.16
C ILE A 17 0.10 4.58 13.75
N VAL A 18 -1.13 4.06 13.88
CA VAL A 18 -2.36 4.82 13.62
C VAL A 18 -2.55 5.92 14.65
N GLY A 19 -2.25 5.64 15.93
CA GLY A 19 -2.34 6.64 17.00
C GLY A 19 -1.46 7.87 16.72
N GLU A 20 -0.22 7.69 16.27
CA GLU A 20 0.66 8.79 15.91
C GLU A 20 0.22 9.49 14.62
N THR A 21 -0.29 8.74 13.66
CA THR A 21 -0.81 9.30 12.40
C THR A 21 -2.02 10.20 12.64
N VAL A 22 -2.94 9.80 13.51
CA VAL A 22 -4.11 10.63 13.90
C VAL A 22 -3.65 11.94 14.55
N ARG A 23 -2.66 11.91 15.47
CA ARG A 23 -2.11 13.14 16.06
C ARG A 23 -1.46 14.06 15.04
N ILE A 24 -0.84 13.51 13.99
CA ILE A 24 -0.28 14.29 12.88
C ILE A 24 -1.40 14.93 12.07
N LEU A 25 -2.46 14.18 11.76
CA LEU A 25 -3.65 14.71 11.08
C LEU A 25 -4.33 15.83 11.90
N ASP A 26 -4.39 15.71 13.22
CA ASP A 26 -4.91 16.77 14.11
C ASP A 26 -4.05 18.06 14.03
N THR A 27 -2.73 17.92 14.01
CA THR A 27 -1.81 19.07 13.83
C THR A 27 -2.02 19.75 12.46
N VAL A 28 -2.20 18.96 11.39
CA VAL A 28 -2.52 19.49 10.07
C VAL A 28 -3.88 20.18 10.07
N ALA A 29 -4.90 19.58 10.69
CA ALA A 29 -6.23 20.15 10.79
C ALA A 29 -6.21 21.51 11.50
N GLU A 30 -5.49 21.63 12.63
CA GLU A 30 -5.30 22.86 13.37
C GLU A 30 -4.60 23.93 12.52
N LYS A 31 -3.49 23.57 11.88
CA LYS A 31 -2.68 24.50 11.08
C LYS A 31 -3.44 25.06 9.87
N PHE A 32 -4.22 24.23 9.18
CA PHE A 32 -4.90 24.60 7.93
C PHE A 32 -6.38 24.93 8.10
N GLY A 33 -6.91 24.88 9.32
CA GLY A 33 -8.31 25.24 9.60
C GLY A 33 -9.32 24.20 9.11
N HIS A 34 -9.02 22.91 9.31
CA HIS A 34 -9.90 21.81 8.97
C HIS A 34 -10.50 21.15 10.22
N THR A 35 -11.48 20.27 10.02
CA THR A 35 -12.05 19.43 11.07
C THR A 35 -12.09 18.00 10.56
N PHE A 36 -11.37 17.10 11.21
CA PHE A 36 -11.43 15.66 10.96
C PHE A 36 -12.19 14.95 12.08
N THR A 37 -13.17 14.14 11.70
CA THR A 37 -13.92 13.28 12.62
C THR A 37 -13.47 11.84 12.41
N TYR A 38 -12.95 11.23 13.46
CA TYR A 38 -12.48 9.84 13.40
C TYR A 38 -13.55 8.90 13.97
N VAL A 39 -13.90 7.87 13.21
CA VAL A 39 -14.87 6.85 13.61
C VAL A 39 -14.17 5.50 13.64
N ASP A 40 -14.11 4.88 14.80
CA ASP A 40 -13.47 3.57 15.00
C ASP A 40 -14.23 2.48 14.22
N ALA A 41 -13.50 1.65 13.48
CA ALA A 41 -14.03 0.54 12.70
C ALA A 41 -13.18 -0.73 12.97
N PRO A 42 -13.52 -1.54 13.99
CA PRO A 42 -12.77 -2.76 14.30
C PRO A 42 -12.70 -3.72 13.12
N MET A 43 -11.49 -4.19 12.78
CA MET A 43 -11.23 -5.19 11.73
C MET A 43 -9.95 -5.97 12.05
N GLY A 44 -9.85 -7.19 11.55
CA GLY A 44 -8.69 -8.05 11.71
C GLY A 44 -8.88 -9.07 12.83
N GLY A 45 -7.79 -9.52 13.41
CA GLY A 45 -7.78 -10.49 14.49
C GLY A 45 -8.43 -9.97 15.77
N ASN A 46 -8.23 -8.70 16.09
CA ASN A 46 -8.91 -8.06 17.22
C ASN A 46 -10.44 -8.07 17.07
N ALA A 47 -10.94 -7.95 15.85
CA ALA A 47 -12.37 -8.07 15.59
C ALA A 47 -12.86 -9.52 15.72
N ILE A 48 -12.05 -10.51 15.33
CA ILE A 48 -12.35 -11.93 15.56
C ILE A 48 -12.48 -12.20 17.06
N ASP A 49 -11.54 -11.70 17.86
CA ASP A 49 -11.56 -11.88 19.31
C ASP A 49 -12.81 -11.26 19.99
N ALA A 50 -13.24 -10.09 19.51
CA ALA A 50 -14.32 -9.33 20.11
C ALA A 50 -15.71 -9.70 19.56
N PHE A 51 -15.81 -10.05 18.28
CA PHE A 51 -17.08 -10.20 17.54
C PHE A 51 -17.21 -11.55 16.83
N GLY A 52 -16.18 -12.40 16.83
CA GLY A 52 -16.17 -13.71 16.16
C GLY A 52 -15.98 -13.65 14.65
N VAL A 53 -15.83 -12.46 14.06
CA VAL A 53 -15.66 -12.25 12.60
C VAL A 53 -14.58 -11.20 12.32
N PRO A 54 -13.82 -11.33 11.20
CA PRO A 54 -12.71 -10.43 10.89
C PRO A 54 -13.15 -9.02 10.46
N LEU A 55 -14.39 -8.85 10.01
CA LEU A 55 -15.01 -7.57 9.67
C LEU A 55 -16.48 -7.58 10.04
N PRO A 56 -16.87 -7.02 11.21
CA PRO A 56 -18.26 -6.83 11.60
C PRO A 56 -19.02 -5.95 10.62
N ASP A 57 -20.31 -6.19 10.44
CA ASP A 57 -21.13 -5.40 9.51
C ASP A 57 -21.22 -3.92 9.92
N SER A 58 -21.20 -3.61 11.22
CA SER A 58 -21.12 -2.24 11.74
C SER A 58 -19.84 -1.52 11.31
N SER A 59 -18.70 -2.21 11.31
CA SER A 59 -17.41 -1.67 10.83
C SER A 59 -17.45 -1.42 9.31
N LEU A 60 -18.00 -2.38 8.57
CA LEU A 60 -18.19 -2.22 7.13
C LEU A 60 -19.07 -1.01 6.81
N GLU A 61 -20.21 -0.86 7.48
CA GLU A 61 -21.08 0.32 7.31
C GLU A 61 -20.34 1.63 7.62
N THR A 62 -19.55 1.66 8.70
CA THR A 62 -18.74 2.83 9.06
C THR A 62 -17.78 3.20 7.93
N CYS A 63 -17.05 2.23 7.38
CA CYS A 63 -16.14 2.46 6.26
C CYS A 63 -16.85 2.93 4.98
N LEU A 64 -18.05 2.38 4.70
CA LEU A 64 -18.85 2.77 3.54
C LEU A 64 -19.49 4.16 3.66
N LYS A 65 -19.70 4.67 4.88
CA LYS A 65 -20.28 6.01 5.15
C LYS A 65 -19.21 7.10 5.25
N ALA A 66 -18.00 6.75 5.64
CA ALA A 66 -16.90 7.71 5.80
C ALA A 66 -16.42 8.28 4.45
N ASP A 67 -15.78 9.45 4.48
CA ASP A 67 -15.15 10.06 3.31
C ASP A 67 -13.92 9.25 2.85
N SER A 68 -13.22 8.60 3.79
CA SER A 68 -12.08 7.71 3.51
C SER A 68 -11.79 6.79 4.69
N VAL A 69 -10.89 5.82 4.50
CA VAL A 69 -10.49 4.84 5.50
C VAL A 69 -8.99 4.90 5.73
N LEU A 70 -8.57 5.01 7.00
CA LEU A 70 -7.18 4.86 7.44
C LEU A 70 -7.05 3.52 8.16
N LEU A 71 -6.12 2.66 7.69
CA LEU A 71 -5.86 1.34 8.24
C LEU A 71 -4.43 1.23 8.75
N GLY A 72 -4.25 0.60 9.91
CA GLY A 72 -2.94 0.25 10.45
C GLY A 72 -2.40 -1.04 9.82
N ALA A 73 -2.65 -2.17 10.48
CA ALA A 73 -2.21 -3.48 9.99
C ALA A 73 -3.18 -4.57 10.45
N VAL A 74 -3.22 -5.71 9.75
CA VAL A 74 -4.07 -6.84 10.11
C VAL A 74 -3.29 -8.14 10.07
N GLY A 75 -3.74 -9.13 10.85
CA GLY A 75 -3.18 -10.47 10.87
C GLY A 75 -2.21 -10.73 12.02
N GLY A 76 -1.79 -11.97 12.10
CA GLY A 76 -0.80 -12.43 13.08
C GLY A 76 -0.95 -13.93 13.41
N PRO A 77 0.11 -14.56 13.93
CA PRO A 77 0.16 -16.02 14.15
C PRO A 77 -0.94 -16.55 15.06
N LYS A 78 -1.49 -15.70 15.94
CA LYS A 78 -2.58 -16.06 16.85
C LYS A 78 -3.81 -16.61 16.12
N TRP A 79 -4.04 -16.21 14.88
CA TRP A 79 -5.24 -16.55 14.10
C TRP A 79 -4.96 -17.48 12.92
N ASP A 80 -3.75 -18.07 12.83
CA ASP A 80 -3.36 -18.99 11.75
C ASP A 80 -4.24 -20.26 11.69
N ASP A 81 -4.70 -20.72 12.86
CA ASP A 81 -5.58 -21.89 12.99
C ASP A 81 -7.07 -21.61 12.70
N GLN A 82 -7.43 -20.36 12.40
CA GLN A 82 -8.80 -20.02 12.03
C GLN A 82 -9.16 -20.64 10.67
N PRO A 83 -10.45 -21.04 10.48
CA PRO A 83 -10.94 -21.42 9.17
C PRO A 83 -10.61 -20.34 8.12
N SER A 84 -10.30 -20.73 6.90
CA SER A 84 -9.87 -19.81 5.84
C SER A 84 -10.82 -18.61 5.65
N ALA A 85 -12.14 -18.82 5.81
CA ALA A 85 -13.14 -17.75 5.71
C ALA A 85 -13.11 -16.76 6.89
N ASN A 86 -12.49 -17.12 8.01
CA ASN A 86 -12.46 -16.32 9.25
C ASN A 86 -11.04 -15.81 9.59
N ARG A 87 -10.10 -15.84 8.66
CA ARG A 87 -8.77 -15.25 8.85
C ARG A 87 -8.84 -13.72 8.80
N PRO A 88 -7.97 -13.00 9.55
CA PRO A 88 -7.95 -11.53 9.57
C PRO A 88 -7.92 -10.90 8.18
N GLU A 89 -7.12 -11.44 7.25
CA GLU A 89 -6.93 -10.96 5.88
C GLU A 89 -8.23 -11.01 5.06
N ARG A 90 -9.15 -11.95 5.38
CA ARG A 90 -10.46 -12.02 4.73
C ARG A 90 -11.33 -10.79 5.03
N GLY A 91 -11.15 -10.17 6.21
CA GLY A 91 -11.78 -8.89 6.53
C GLY A 91 -11.34 -7.79 5.56
N LEU A 92 -10.06 -7.69 5.28
CA LEU A 92 -9.50 -6.71 4.36
C LEU A 92 -9.97 -6.95 2.92
N LEU A 93 -9.96 -8.20 2.44
CA LEU A 93 -10.46 -8.54 1.11
C LEU A 93 -11.96 -8.21 0.97
N LYS A 94 -12.78 -8.56 2.00
CA LYS A 94 -14.22 -8.21 2.03
C LYS A 94 -14.41 -6.68 1.96
N LEU A 95 -13.62 -5.91 2.71
CA LEU A 95 -13.70 -4.45 2.72
C LEU A 95 -13.34 -3.85 1.36
N ARG A 96 -12.21 -4.27 0.76
CA ARG A 96 -11.76 -3.82 -0.58
C ARG A 96 -12.80 -4.11 -1.64
N GLY A 97 -13.40 -5.31 -1.62
CA GLY A 97 -14.47 -5.69 -2.55
C GLY A 97 -15.74 -4.85 -2.35
N ALA A 98 -16.20 -4.66 -1.12
CA ALA A 98 -17.40 -3.88 -0.80
C ALA A 98 -17.25 -2.39 -1.17
N MET A 99 -16.07 -1.82 -0.97
CA MET A 99 -15.73 -0.45 -1.38
C MET A 99 -15.40 -0.33 -2.88
N LYS A 100 -15.32 -1.46 -3.62
CA LYS A 100 -14.95 -1.52 -5.05
C LYS A 100 -13.59 -0.89 -5.35
N LEU A 101 -12.60 -1.11 -4.48
CA LEU A 101 -11.25 -0.57 -4.60
C LEU A 101 -10.42 -1.45 -5.53
N TYR A 102 -10.42 -1.15 -6.83
CA TYR A 102 -9.81 -1.98 -7.85
C TYR A 102 -8.35 -1.64 -8.16
N THR A 103 -7.84 -0.52 -7.67
CA THR A 103 -6.46 -0.08 -7.92
C THR A 103 -5.74 0.13 -6.60
N ASN A 104 -4.56 -0.48 -6.47
CA ASN A 104 -3.66 -0.24 -5.36
C ASN A 104 -2.41 0.49 -5.87
N ILE A 105 -2.09 1.62 -5.28
CA ILE A 105 -0.96 2.49 -5.65
C ILE A 105 0.08 2.38 -4.55
N ARG A 106 1.27 1.88 -4.89
CA ARG A 106 2.41 1.69 -3.98
C ARG A 106 3.64 2.43 -4.52
N PRO A 107 3.95 3.64 -4.01
CA PRO A 107 5.17 4.36 -4.39
C PRO A 107 6.40 3.66 -3.83
N ALA A 108 7.41 3.44 -4.65
CA ALA A 108 8.75 3.01 -4.26
C ALA A 108 9.71 4.18 -4.48
N ARG A 109 9.90 4.98 -3.43
CA ARG A 109 10.79 6.13 -3.43
C ARG A 109 11.84 5.99 -2.34
N MET A 110 13.10 6.02 -2.73
CA MET A 110 14.21 6.09 -1.78
C MET A 110 14.45 7.54 -1.35
N PHE A 111 14.45 7.80 -0.05
CA PHE A 111 14.90 9.06 0.48
C PHE A 111 16.42 9.12 0.41
N SER A 112 16.99 10.26 0.00
CA SER A 112 18.45 10.45 -0.12
C SER A 112 19.18 10.14 1.18
N GLU A 113 18.55 10.44 2.31
CA GLU A 113 19.04 10.22 3.67
C GLU A 113 19.08 8.75 4.09
N LEU A 114 18.43 7.88 3.32
CA LEU A 114 18.35 6.42 3.53
C LEU A 114 19.12 5.62 2.48
N SER A 115 19.93 6.27 1.65
CA SER A 115 20.67 5.62 0.57
C SER A 115 21.61 4.51 1.05
N ASP A 116 22.11 4.60 2.27
CA ASP A 116 22.95 3.60 2.91
C ASP A 116 22.16 2.45 3.57
N ALA A 117 20.84 2.58 3.73
CA ALA A 117 19.93 1.49 4.08
C ALA A 117 19.51 0.66 2.86
N CYS A 118 19.76 1.16 1.64
CA CYS A 118 19.49 0.44 0.40
C CYS A 118 20.42 -0.77 0.27
N PRO A 119 19.91 -1.99 0.07
CA PRO A 119 20.74 -3.20 -0.04
C PRO A 119 21.45 -3.32 -1.41
N LEU A 120 21.11 -2.45 -2.36
CA LEU A 120 21.71 -2.45 -3.68
C LEU A 120 23.14 -1.87 -3.64
N ARG A 121 23.92 -2.21 -4.64
CA ARG A 121 25.23 -1.57 -4.86
C ARG A 121 25.08 -0.06 -4.95
N ALA A 122 26.05 0.66 -4.37
CA ALA A 122 26.01 2.13 -4.30
C ALA A 122 25.88 2.81 -5.67
N ASP A 123 26.49 2.25 -6.73
CA ASP A 123 26.39 2.76 -8.10
C ASP A 123 24.99 2.60 -8.71
N ILE A 124 24.21 1.61 -8.27
CA ILE A 124 22.82 1.41 -8.65
C ILE A 124 21.92 2.37 -7.86
N ALA A 125 22.07 2.39 -6.54
CA ALA A 125 21.30 3.27 -5.66
C ALA A 125 21.48 4.76 -6.00
N ALA A 126 22.69 5.16 -6.40
CA ALA A 126 23.01 6.55 -6.78
C ALA A 126 22.26 7.05 -8.04
N ARG A 127 21.70 6.15 -8.86
CA ARG A 127 20.84 6.53 -10.00
C ARG A 127 19.45 7.01 -9.56
N GLY A 128 19.11 6.79 -8.28
CA GLY A 128 17.80 7.09 -7.72
C GLY A 128 16.80 5.96 -7.91
N ILE A 129 15.91 5.82 -6.93
CA ILE A 129 14.77 4.90 -6.96
C ILE A 129 13.52 5.75 -6.74
N ASP A 130 12.72 5.88 -7.78
CA ASP A 130 11.45 6.61 -7.75
C ASP A 130 10.52 6.06 -8.83
N PHE A 131 9.74 5.05 -8.50
CA PHE A 131 8.71 4.51 -9.38
C PHE A 131 7.45 4.15 -8.57
N VAL A 132 6.36 3.90 -9.26
CA VAL A 132 5.08 3.56 -8.63
C VAL A 132 4.58 2.24 -9.20
N VAL A 133 4.17 1.33 -8.31
CA VAL A 133 3.45 0.11 -8.70
C VAL A 133 1.95 0.38 -8.62
N VAL A 134 1.28 0.28 -9.76
CA VAL A 134 -0.17 0.32 -9.91
C VAL A 134 -0.65 -1.12 -10.08
N ARG A 135 -1.16 -1.69 -8.99
CA ARG A 135 -1.60 -3.07 -8.87
C ARG A 135 -3.12 -3.15 -9.03
N GLU A 136 -3.62 -4.06 -9.86
CA GLU A 136 -5.02 -4.45 -9.82
C GLU A 136 -5.30 -5.14 -8.48
N LEU A 137 -6.45 -4.88 -7.82
CA LEU A 137 -6.59 -5.20 -6.40
C LEU A 137 -7.74 -6.13 -6.06
N ILE A 138 -8.78 -6.24 -6.88
CA ILE A 138 -10.01 -7.01 -6.58
C ILE A 138 -10.32 -8.09 -7.64
N GLY A 139 -9.32 -8.48 -8.41
CA GLY A 139 -9.37 -9.57 -9.38
C GLY A 139 -8.28 -10.61 -9.14
N GLY A 140 -8.09 -11.47 -10.12
CA GLY A 140 -7.03 -12.47 -10.14
C GLY A 140 -7.24 -13.60 -9.14
N VAL A 141 -6.13 -14.23 -8.76
CA VAL A 141 -6.16 -15.42 -7.92
C VAL A 141 -6.69 -15.15 -6.50
N TYR A 142 -6.51 -13.95 -5.95
CA TYR A 142 -6.97 -13.62 -4.59
C TYR A 142 -8.50 -13.53 -4.46
N PHE A 143 -9.20 -13.29 -5.56
CA PHE A 143 -10.66 -13.17 -5.62
C PHE A 143 -11.33 -14.28 -6.44
N GLY A 144 -10.53 -15.18 -6.99
CA GLY A 144 -11.02 -16.35 -7.71
C GLY A 144 -11.59 -17.44 -6.80
N GLU A 145 -11.98 -18.53 -7.40
CA GLU A 145 -12.43 -19.72 -6.67
C GLU A 145 -11.23 -20.41 -6.01
N HIS A 146 -11.37 -20.73 -4.72
CA HIS A 146 -10.41 -21.51 -3.95
C HIS A 146 -11.08 -22.77 -3.44
N ARG A 147 -10.48 -23.93 -3.67
CA ARG A 147 -11.00 -25.20 -3.16
C ARG A 147 -9.89 -26.17 -2.83
N THR A 148 -10.13 -26.97 -1.80
CA THR A 148 -9.34 -28.15 -1.49
C THR A 148 -10.28 -29.33 -1.46
N GLU A 149 -9.99 -30.37 -2.22
CA GLU A 149 -10.80 -31.58 -2.36
C GLU A 149 -9.93 -32.82 -2.16
N GLU A 150 -10.54 -33.93 -1.78
CA GLU A 150 -9.89 -35.22 -1.79
C GLU A 150 -10.09 -35.85 -3.17
N ALA A 151 -8.99 -36.19 -3.86
CA ALA A 151 -8.99 -36.79 -5.16
C ALA A 151 -7.91 -37.88 -5.21
N ASP A 152 -8.25 -39.07 -5.68
CA ASP A 152 -7.33 -40.21 -5.83
C ASP A 152 -6.56 -40.60 -4.55
N GLY A 153 -7.17 -40.36 -3.36
CA GLY A 153 -6.58 -40.70 -2.05
C GLY A 153 -5.60 -39.68 -1.52
N GLU A 154 -5.52 -38.48 -2.12
CA GLU A 154 -4.70 -37.37 -1.67
C GLU A 154 -5.48 -36.04 -1.70
N GLN A 155 -5.02 -35.04 -0.97
CA GLN A 155 -5.59 -33.69 -1.00
C GLN A 155 -5.08 -32.92 -2.22
N LYS A 156 -6.01 -32.33 -2.97
CA LYS A 156 -5.73 -31.45 -4.11
C LYS A 156 -6.31 -30.07 -3.85
N ALA A 157 -5.46 -29.04 -3.86
CA ALA A 157 -5.86 -27.64 -3.77
C ALA A 157 -5.85 -26.98 -5.16
N THR A 158 -6.85 -26.12 -5.42
CA THR A 158 -6.98 -25.37 -6.67
C THR A 158 -7.34 -23.92 -6.37
N ASP A 159 -6.61 -22.99 -6.99
CA ASP A 159 -6.89 -21.56 -6.99
C ASP A 159 -7.04 -21.09 -8.44
N ILE A 160 -8.14 -20.41 -8.76
CA ILE A 160 -8.44 -19.95 -10.11
C ILE A 160 -8.07 -18.47 -10.26
N MET A 161 -7.19 -18.17 -11.21
CA MET A 161 -6.90 -16.82 -11.66
C MET A 161 -7.77 -16.46 -12.85
N ALA A 162 -8.55 -15.38 -12.74
CA ALA A 162 -9.39 -14.88 -13.83
C ALA A 162 -9.31 -13.34 -13.91
N TYR A 163 -9.34 -12.82 -15.14
CA TYR A 163 -9.43 -11.38 -15.45
C TYR A 163 -10.33 -11.15 -16.66
N SER A 164 -11.13 -10.10 -16.59
CA SER A 164 -11.90 -9.57 -17.72
C SER A 164 -11.20 -8.36 -18.34
N GLU A 165 -11.52 -8.03 -19.60
CA GLU A 165 -11.04 -6.81 -20.26
C GLU A 165 -11.40 -5.54 -19.45
N HIS A 166 -12.57 -5.50 -18.84
CA HIS A 166 -13.04 -4.38 -18.04
C HIS A 166 -12.12 -4.15 -16.80
N GLU A 167 -11.78 -5.20 -16.08
CA GLU A 167 -10.91 -5.11 -14.90
C GLU A 167 -9.51 -4.61 -15.26
N ILE A 168 -8.96 -5.10 -16.37
CA ILE A 168 -7.65 -4.68 -16.87
C ILE A 168 -7.70 -3.24 -17.36
N ARG A 169 -8.72 -2.86 -18.12
CA ARG A 169 -8.86 -1.53 -18.71
C ARG A 169 -8.89 -0.43 -17.66
N ARG A 170 -9.70 -0.59 -16.60
CA ARG A 170 -9.84 0.43 -15.55
C ARG A 170 -8.54 0.70 -14.80
N VAL A 171 -7.75 -0.33 -14.47
CA VAL A 171 -6.45 -0.14 -13.80
C VAL A 171 -5.39 0.39 -14.76
N ALA A 172 -5.41 0.01 -16.02
CA ALA A 172 -4.53 0.55 -17.05
C ALA A 172 -4.71 2.06 -17.22
N HIS A 173 -5.94 2.56 -17.28
CA HIS A 173 -6.21 4.00 -17.33
C HIS A 173 -5.58 4.76 -16.16
N VAL A 174 -5.69 4.22 -14.93
CA VAL A 174 -5.06 4.83 -13.74
C VAL A 174 -3.54 4.92 -13.92
N ALA A 175 -2.90 3.86 -14.42
CA ALA A 175 -1.47 3.83 -14.62
C ALA A 175 -1.01 4.84 -15.69
N PHE A 176 -1.72 4.95 -16.82
CA PHE A 176 -1.39 5.92 -17.87
C PHE A 176 -1.60 7.36 -17.42
N GLN A 177 -2.71 7.66 -16.73
CA GLN A 177 -2.97 9.00 -16.17
C GLN A 177 -1.93 9.39 -15.12
N MET A 178 -1.46 8.44 -14.33
CA MET A 178 -0.37 8.66 -13.40
C MET A 178 0.95 8.93 -14.13
N ALA A 179 1.28 8.17 -15.15
CA ALA A 179 2.48 8.35 -15.94
C ALA A 179 2.52 9.72 -16.65
N GLN A 180 1.37 10.24 -17.11
CA GLN A 180 1.27 11.59 -17.70
C GLN A 180 1.73 12.70 -16.75
N LYS A 181 1.53 12.49 -15.43
CA LYS A 181 1.96 13.42 -14.37
C LYS A 181 3.39 13.16 -13.88
N ARG A 182 4.05 12.14 -14.42
CA ARG A 182 5.41 11.71 -14.05
C ARG A 182 6.32 11.76 -15.29
N ARG A 183 7.14 10.71 -15.51
CA ARG A 183 8.13 10.65 -16.59
C ARG A 183 7.58 10.06 -17.89
N LYS A 184 6.25 9.90 -17.99
CA LYS A 184 5.53 9.46 -19.19
C LYS A 184 5.93 8.08 -19.71
N ARG A 185 6.19 7.14 -18.79
CA ARG A 185 6.51 5.76 -19.12
C ARG A 185 5.68 4.79 -18.27
N VAL A 186 5.04 3.83 -18.94
CA VAL A 186 4.34 2.70 -18.31
C VAL A 186 5.06 1.41 -18.68
N THR A 187 5.42 0.60 -17.68
CA THR A 187 5.89 -0.77 -17.86
C THR A 187 4.77 -1.72 -17.42
N SER A 188 4.14 -2.37 -18.40
CA SER A 188 3.13 -3.42 -18.14
C SER A 188 3.82 -4.74 -17.88
N ILE A 189 3.58 -5.31 -16.70
CA ILE A 189 4.19 -6.56 -16.26
C ILE A 189 3.18 -7.68 -16.28
N ASP A 190 3.56 -8.80 -16.89
CA ASP A 190 2.70 -9.96 -17.11
C ASP A 190 3.50 -11.28 -17.25
N LYS A 191 2.83 -12.39 -17.49
CA LYS A 191 3.41 -13.70 -17.83
C LYS A 191 2.81 -14.24 -19.15
N ALA A 192 2.70 -13.39 -20.17
CA ALA A 192 2.00 -13.69 -21.41
C ALA A 192 2.61 -14.85 -22.25
N ASN A 193 3.86 -15.20 -21.99
CA ASN A 193 4.47 -16.40 -22.59
C ASN A 193 3.88 -17.71 -22.08
N VAL A 194 3.14 -17.71 -20.94
CA VAL A 194 2.55 -18.90 -20.34
C VAL A 194 1.03 -18.77 -20.15
N LEU A 195 0.57 -17.66 -19.54
CA LEU A 195 -0.80 -17.53 -19.03
C LEU A 195 -1.74 -16.83 -20.03
N ASP A 196 -2.96 -17.37 -20.20
CA ASP A 196 -4.00 -16.76 -21.02
C ASP A 196 -4.48 -15.43 -20.42
N THR A 197 -4.61 -15.33 -19.09
CA THR A 197 -4.94 -14.08 -18.39
C THR A 197 -3.93 -12.98 -18.69
N SER A 198 -2.66 -13.31 -18.74
CA SER A 198 -1.58 -12.37 -19.08
C SER A 198 -1.56 -12.00 -20.56
N ARG A 199 -1.97 -12.89 -21.46
CA ARG A 199 -2.15 -12.55 -22.88
C ARG A 199 -3.28 -11.54 -23.08
N LEU A 200 -4.40 -11.74 -22.38
CA LEU A 200 -5.51 -10.79 -22.36
C LEU A 200 -5.08 -9.45 -21.73
N TRP A 201 -4.32 -9.51 -20.61
CA TRP A 201 -3.74 -8.32 -19.96
C TRP A 201 -2.95 -7.49 -20.96
N ARG A 202 -1.95 -8.08 -21.59
CA ARG A 202 -1.07 -7.41 -22.55
C ARG A 202 -1.85 -6.80 -23.73
N LYS A 203 -2.80 -7.54 -24.31
CA LYS A 203 -3.68 -7.06 -25.37
C LYS A 203 -4.44 -5.81 -24.94
N THR A 204 -5.13 -5.88 -23.79
CA THR A 204 -5.99 -4.81 -23.30
C THR A 204 -5.17 -3.56 -22.91
N VAL A 205 -4.04 -3.72 -22.23
CA VAL A 205 -3.14 -2.58 -21.91
C VAL A 205 -2.62 -1.92 -23.18
N THR A 206 -2.28 -2.71 -24.20
CA THR A 206 -1.85 -2.17 -25.51
C THR A 206 -2.96 -1.38 -26.21
N GLU A 207 -4.21 -1.81 -26.08
CA GLU A 207 -5.37 -1.07 -26.61
C GLU A 207 -5.57 0.26 -25.88
N VAL A 208 -5.52 0.26 -24.55
CA VAL A 208 -5.62 1.47 -23.72
C VAL A 208 -4.50 2.46 -24.03
N ALA A 209 -3.28 2.00 -24.27
CA ALA A 209 -2.14 2.85 -24.57
C ALA A 209 -2.37 3.78 -25.79
N ARG A 210 -3.22 3.38 -26.74
CA ARG A 210 -3.55 4.21 -27.91
C ARG A 210 -4.28 5.50 -27.55
N GLU A 211 -4.92 5.55 -26.40
CA GLU A 211 -5.59 6.73 -25.85
C GLU A 211 -4.62 7.71 -25.16
N TYR A 212 -3.36 7.28 -24.95
CA TYR A 212 -2.29 8.04 -24.28
C TYR A 212 -1.03 8.12 -25.14
N PRO A 213 -1.09 8.78 -26.34
CA PRO A 213 0.01 8.77 -27.31
C PRO A 213 1.28 9.47 -26.82
N ASP A 214 1.19 10.23 -25.74
CA ASP A 214 2.31 10.92 -25.08
C ASP A 214 3.01 10.07 -24.01
N VAL A 215 2.55 8.83 -23.76
CA VAL A 215 3.11 7.90 -22.76
C VAL A 215 3.72 6.70 -23.46
N GLU A 216 5.00 6.43 -23.19
CA GLU A 216 5.68 5.23 -23.66
C GLU A 216 5.16 3.98 -22.94
N LEU A 217 4.76 2.95 -23.69
CA LEU A 217 4.40 1.63 -23.15
C LEU A 217 5.51 0.62 -23.44
N LEU A 218 5.99 -0.04 -22.38
CA LEU A 218 6.86 -1.21 -22.42
C LEU A 218 6.14 -2.42 -21.84
N HIS A 219 6.44 -3.62 -22.37
CA HIS A 219 5.99 -4.88 -21.78
C HIS A 219 7.17 -5.67 -21.22
N MET A 220 7.00 -6.24 -20.04
CA MET A 220 8.03 -7.05 -19.40
C MET A 220 7.40 -8.28 -18.73
N TYR A 221 8.06 -9.43 -18.85
CA TYR A 221 7.65 -10.61 -18.08
C TYR A 221 8.01 -10.43 -16.61
N VAL A 222 7.17 -10.94 -15.73
CA VAL A 222 7.28 -10.74 -14.28
C VAL A 222 8.62 -11.24 -13.71
N ASP A 223 9.12 -12.36 -14.19
CA ASP A 223 10.43 -12.90 -13.80
C ASP A 223 11.59 -11.98 -14.21
N ASN A 224 11.52 -11.38 -15.40
CA ASN A 224 12.49 -10.37 -15.80
C ASN A 224 12.32 -9.08 -14.98
N ALA A 225 11.09 -8.66 -14.68
CA ALA A 225 10.82 -7.46 -13.89
C ALA A 225 11.44 -7.57 -12.48
N ALA A 226 11.29 -8.70 -11.81
CA ALA A 226 11.94 -8.95 -10.52
C ALA A 226 13.46 -8.80 -10.60
N MET A 227 14.11 -9.34 -11.64
CA MET A 227 15.55 -9.12 -11.85
C MET A 227 15.90 -7.65 -12.12
N GLN A 228 15.09 -6.95 -12.90
CA GLN A 228 15.37 -5.57 -13.31
C GLN A 228 15.13 -4.57 -12.18
N ILE A 229 14.19 -4.81 -11.28
CA ILE A 229 13.97 -3.99 -10.07
C ILE A 229 15.25 -3.95 -9.21
N VAL A 230 15.95 -5.07 -9.08
CA VAL A 230 17.21 -5.15 -8.34
C VAL A 230 18.40 -4.61 -9.16
N ARG A 231 18.41 -4.85 -10.47
CA ARG A 231 19.55 -4.53 -11.35
C ARG A 231 19.60 -3.06 -11.75
N ASP A 232 18.47 -2.46 -12.08
CA ASP A 232 18.34 -1.06 -12.50
C ASP A 232 16.93 -0.52 -12.23
N PRO A 233 16.58 -0.22 -10.96
CA PRO A 233 15.26 0.32 -10.61
C PRO A 233 14.97 1.68 -11.26
N SER A 234 16.00 2.44 -11.66
CA SER A 234 15.85 3.78 -12.25
C SER A 234 15.15 3.76 -13.61
N GLN A 235 15.12 2.62 -14.29
CA GLN A 235 14.43 2.46 -15.56
C GLN A 235 12.91 2.54 -15.46
N PHE A 236 12.34 2.24 -14.28
CA PHE A 236 10.88 2.22 -14.07
C PHE A 236 10.35 3.60 -13.68
N ASP A 237 9.17 3.96 -14.20
CA ASP A 237 8.40 5.13 -13.80
C ASP A 237 7.05 4.72 -13.19
N VAL A 238 6.17 4.13 -14.01
CA VAL A 238 4.93 3.51 -13.54
C VAL A 238 4.91 2.06 -14.00
N ILE A 239 4.77 1.15 -13.05
CA ILE A 239 4.54 -0.26 -13.31
C ILE A 239 3.03 -0.50 -13.21
N VAL A 240 2.43 -1.19 -14.20
CA VAL A 240 1.06 -1.70 -14.10
C VAL A 240 1.06 -3.20 -14.19
N THR A 241 0.39 -3.87 -13.24
CA THR A 241 0.39 -5.33 -13.17
C THR A 241 -0.84 -5.87 -12.43
N GLU A 242 -1.07 -7.17 -12.60
CA GLU A 242 -2.14 -7.90 -11.93
C GLU A 242 -1.88 -8.05 -10.41
N ASN A 243 -2.86 -8.59 -9.70
CA ASN A 243 -2.92 -8.61 -8.24
C ASN A 243 -1.73 -9.32 -7.58
N LEU A 244 -1.49 -10.60 -7.89
CA LEU A 244 -0.43 -11.40 -7.27
C LEU A 244 0.97 -10.89 -7.61
N PHE A 245 1.23 -10.58 -8.89
CA PHE A 245 2.54 -10.07 -9.30
C PHE A 245 2.81 -8.69 -8.71
N GLY A 246 1.78 -7.85 -8.62
CA GLY A 246 1.86 -6.53 -8.01
C GLY A 246 2.17 -6.57 -6.51
N ASP A 247 1.65 -7.58 -5.80
CA ASP A 247 1.96 -7.81 -4.40
C ASP A 247 3.45 -8.13 -4.22
N ILE A 248 3.92 -9.15 -4.91
CA ILE A 248 5.32 -9.63 -4.80
C ILE A 248 6.31 -8.53 -5.21
N LEU A 249 6.11 -7.90 -6.37
CA LEU A 249 7.04 -6.90 -6.89
C LEU A 249 7.07 -5.61 -6.05
N SER A 250 5.95 -5.22 -5.44
CA SER A 250 5.94 -4.04 -4.58
C SER A 250 6.62 -4.29 -3.23
N ASP A 251 6.56 -5.51 -2.71
CA ASP A 251 7.29 -5.88 -1.50
C ASP A 251 8.80 -5.95 -1.77
N GLU A 252 9.22 -6.49 -2.93
CA GLU A 252 10.60 -6.40 -3.40
C GLU A 252 11.05 -4.93 -3.54
N ALA A 253 10.24 -4.10 -4.17
CA ALA A 253 10.50 -2.67 -4.32
C ALA A 253 10.66 -1.96 -2.97
N SER A 254 9.92 -2.39 -1.94
CA SER A 254 10.03 -1.82 -0.60
C SER A 254 11.41 -2.06 0.02
N GLN A 255 11.97 -3.24 -0.18
CA GLN A 255 13.29 -3.60 0.38
C GLN A 255 14.41 -2.77 -0.23
N ILE A 256 14.36 -2.48 -1.52
CA ILE A 256 15.40 -1.69 -2.18
C ILE A 256 15.34 -0.19 -1.84
N THR A 257 14.25 0.30 -1.24
CA THR A 257 14.12 1.70 -0.78
C THR A 257 14.60 1.92 0.66
N GLY A 258 15.01 0.86 1.35
CA GLY A 258 15.64 0.89 2.67
C GLY A 258 14.82 0.29 3.80
N SER A 259 13.50 0.36 3.80
CA SER A 259 12.63 -0.30 4.79
C SER A 259 11.18 -0.35 4.33
N ILE A 260 10.53 -1.47 4.58
CA ILE A 260 9.08 -1.65 4.39
C ILE A 260 8.26 -0.68 5.27
N GLY A 261 8.81 -0.25 6.42
CA GLY A 261 8.21 0.72 7.33
C GLY A 261 8.08 2.14 6.76
N MET A 262 8.70 2.39 5.60
CA MET A 262 8.68 3.71 4.93
C MET A 262 7.61 3.82 3.84
N ILE A 263 6.99 2.72 3.42
CA ILE A 263 6.20 2.70 2.19
C ILE A 263 4.70 2.81 2.50
N PRO A 264 4.04 3.86 1.99
CA PRO A 264 2.59 3.97 2.03
C PRO A 264 1.94 3.18 0.90
N SER A 265 0.63 2.98 1.04
CA SER A 265 -0.22 2.38 0.02
C SER A 265 -1.57 3.07 0.00
N SER A 266 -2.14 3.25 -1.18
CA SER A 266 -3.53 3.66 -1.34
C SER A 266 -4.29 2.66 -2.19
N SER A 267 -5.49 2.29 -1.73
CA SER A 267 -6.43 1.49 -2.50
C SER A 267 -7.57 2.39 -2.96
N MET A 268 -7.77 2.51 -4.27
CA MET A 268 -8.70 3.44 -4.90
C MET A 268 -9.70 2.70 -5.78
N GLY A 269 -10.91 3.26 -5.87
CA GLY A 269 -11.97 2.81 -6.77
C GLY A 269 -12.48 3.94 -7.65
N GLU A 270 -13.75 3.86 -8.04
CA GLU A 270 -14.42 4.99 -8.66
C GLU A 270 -14.72 6.08 -7.63
N GLY A 271 -14.48 7.34 -7.98
CA GLY A 271 -14.65 8.50 -7.11
C GLY A 271 -13.44 8.77 -6.21
N SER A 272 -13.67 9.53 -5.13
CA SER A 272 -12.59 10.01 -4.26
C SER A 272 -12.34 9.16 -3.02
N ARG A 273 -13.25 8.24 -2.68
CA ARG A 273 -13.10 7.40 -1.49
C ARG A 273 -11.99 6.38 -1.68
N GLY A 274 -11.06 6.31 -0.73
CA GLY A 274 -9.96 5.34 -0.72
C GLY A 274 -9.78 4.67 0.64
N LEU A 275 -8.92 3.65 0.66
CA LEU A 275 -8.37 3.03 1.85
C LEU A 275 -6.85 3.24 1.82
N TYR A 276 -6.30 3.73 2.91
CA TYR A 276 -4.90 4.14 3.04
C TYR A 276 -4.24 3.40 4.19
N GLU A 277 -3.14 2.73 3.89
CA GLU A 277 -2.45 1.82 4.80
C GLU A 277 -0.95 1.79 4.49
N PRO A 278 -0.08 1.44 5.46
CA PRO A 278 1.29 1.05 5.13
C PRO A 278 1.28 -0.30 4.41
N ILE A 279 2.35 -0.66 3.69
CA ILE A 279 2.42 -1.98 3.03
C ILE A 279 2.87 -3.11 3.96
N HIS A 280 3.47 -2.78 5.11
CA HIS A 280 3.96 -3.77 6.08
C HIS A 280 2.82 -4.44 6.86
N GLY A 281 3.10 -5.63 7.41
CA GLY A 281 2.18 -6.36 8.27
C GLY A 281 2.13 -5.84 9.71
N SER A 282 1.54 -6.63 10.59
CA SER A 282 1.26 -6.28 11.99
C SER A 282 2.45 -6.37 12.95
N ALA A 283 3.57 -6.99 12.57
CA ALA A 283 4.80 -7.14 13.36
C ALA A 283 4.54 -7.43 14.86
N PRO A 284 3.89 -8.56 15.19
CA PRO A 284 3.43 -8.85 16.54
C PRO A 284 4.57 -8.99 17.56
N ASP A 285 5.77 -9.27 17.10
CA ASP A 285 6.99 -9.40 17.89
C ASP A 285 7.44 -8.09 18.55
N ILE A 286 7.14 -6.94 17.95
CA ILE A 286 7.48 -5.61 18.48
C ILE A 286 6.25 -4.81 18.94
N ALA A 287 5.04 -5.37 18.86
CA ALA A 287 3.81 -4.69 19.25
C ALA A 287 3.83 -4.27 20.73
N GLY A 288 3.37 -3.04 21.02
CA GLY A 288 3.33 -2.48 22.37
C GLY A 288 4.69 -2.05 22.94
N GLN A 289 5.77 -2.12 22.15
CA GLN A 289 7.13 -1.81 22.60
C GLN A 289 7.63 -0.42 22.18
N ASP A 290 6.79 0.37 21.53
CA ASP A 290 7.18 1.71 20.99
C ASP A 290 8.37 1.65 20.03
N LYS A 291 8.51 0.56 19.25
CA LYS A 291 9.61 0.35 18.30
C LYS A 291 9.20 0.53 16.84
N ALA A 292 7.90 0.48 16.56
CA ALA A 292 7.38 0.54 15.21
C ALA A 292 7.72 1.88 14.53
N ASN A 293 8.00 1.82 13.24
CA ASN A 293 8.18 3.01 12.41
C ASN A 293 6.81 3.48 11.89
N PRO A 294 6.30 4.67 12.28
CA PRO A 294 4.99 5.14 11.84
C PRO A 294 5.00 5.80 10.46
N ILE A 295 6.16 6.02 9.84
CA ILE A 295 6.30 6.87 8.65
C ILE A 295 5.47 6.34 7.47
N GLY A 296 5.42 5.03 7.25
CA GLY A 296 4.58 4.44 6.19
C GLY A 296 3.11 4.82 6.33
N THR A 297 2.55 4.72 7.55
CA THR A 297 1.15 5.10 7.83
C THR A 297 0.94 6.61 7.72
N VAL A 298 1.91 7.41 8.16
CA VAL A 298 1.90 8.88 8.05
C VAL A 298 1.89 9.31 6.58
N LEU A 299 2.71 8.70 5.75
CA LEU A 299 2.73 8.96 4.30
C LEU A 299 1.46 8.44 3.61
N ALA A 300 0.86 7.33 4.09
CA ALA A 300 -0.44 6.88 3.61
C ALA A 300 -1.54 7.91 3.93
N ALA A 301 -1.51 8.54 5.11
CA ALA A 301 -2.41 9.65 5.43
C ALA A 301 -2.17 10.89 4.54
N ALA A 302 -0.92 11.20 4.17
CA ALA A 302 -0.64 12.24 3.19
C ALA A 302 -1.25 11.91 1.81
N MET A 303 -1.16 10.64 1.36
CA MET A 303 -1.85 10.19 0.15
C MET A 303 -3.38 10.35 0.27
N MET A 304 -3.98 10.06 1.44
CA MET A 304 -5.42 10.27 1.70
C MET A 304 -5.81 11.74 1.53
N LEU A 305 -5.04 12.65 2.12
CA LEU A 305 -5.27 14.10 1.98
C LEU A 305 -5.21 14.51 0.51
N ARG A 306 -4.22 14.04 -0.23
CA ARG A 306 -4.00 14.39 -1.64
C ARG A 306 -5.06 13.80 -2.58
N TYR A 307 -5.34 12.50 -2.46
CA TYR A 307 -6.15 11.78 -3.44
C TYR A 307 -7.64 11.74 -3.10
N SER A 308 -8.00 11.58 -1.82
CA SER A 308 -9.41 11.54 -1.40
C SER A 308 -9.99 12.91 -1.07
N PHE A 309 -9.18 13.83 -0.55
CA PHE A 309 -9.70 15.09 -0.01
C PHE A 309 -9.33 16.34 -0.85
N ASP A 310 -8.47 16.15 -1.87
CA ASP A 310 -7.95 17.25 -2.70
C ASP A 310 -7.23 18.35 -1.88
N MET A 311 -6.48 17.88 -0.86
CA MET A 311 -5.72 18.70 0.10
C MET A 311 -4.23 18.55 -0.19
N ALA A 312 -3.75 19.08 -1.31
CA ALA A 312 -2.36 18.91 -1.76
C ALA A 312 -1.35 19.63 -0.85
N ALA A 313 -1.68 20.84 -0.38
CA ALA A 313 -0.79 21.62 0.50
C ALA A 313 -0.59 20.97 1.87
N GLU A 314 -1.62 20.35 2.40
CA GLU A 314 -1.61 19.61 3.66
C GLU A 314 -0.77 18.32 3.53
N ALA A 315 -0.94 17.61 2.42
CA ALA A 315 -0.13 16.44 2.09
C ALA A 315 1.36 16.81 1.95
N ASP A 316 1.66 17.90 1.21
CA ASP A 316 3.04 18.41 1.06
C ASP A 316 3.65 18.80 2.41
N ALA A 317 2.86 19.33 3.34
CA ALA A 317 3.35 19.67 4.69
C ALA A 317 3.78 18.42 5.46
N ILE A 318 3.01 17.33 5.40
CA ILE A 318 3.39 16.05 6.02
C ILE A 318 4.64 15.47 5.36
N GLU A 319 4.68 15.39 4.04
CA GLU A 319 5.80 14.82 3.29
C GLU A 319 7.11 15.60 3.57
N ARG A 320 7.05 16.93 3.60
CA ARG A 320 8.17 17.78 3.97
C ARG A 320 8.61 17.56 5.42
N ALA A 321 7.67 17.46 6.37
CA ALA A 321 7.99 17.22 7.78
C ALA A 321 8.69 15.87 7.99
N VAL A 322 8.29 14.82 7.25
CA VAL A 322 8.99 13.53 7.24
C VAL A 322 10.42 13.70 6.70
N ASP A 323 10.57 14.36 5.54
CA ASP A 323 11.87 14.59 4.90
C ASP A 323 12.82 15.38 5.83
N GLU A 324 12.35 16.46 6.44
CA GLU A 324 13.13 17.27 7.40
C GLU A 324 13.50 16.47 8.67
N THR A 325 12.62 15.58 9.15
CA THR A 325 12.93 14.70 10.28
C THR A 325 14.04 13.71 9.93
N LEU A 326 13.99 13.14 8.73
CA LEU A 326 15.06 12.27 8.24
C LEU A 326 16.39 13.04 8.03
N LYS A 327 16.36 14.25 7.50
CA LYS A 327 17.53 15.14 7.35
C LYS A 327 18.16 15.51 8.69
N ALA A 328 17.36 15.64 9.74
CA ALA A 328 17.85 15.88 11.10
C ALA A 328 18.52 14.64 11.74
N GLY A 329 18.63 13.53 11.02
CA GLY A 329 19.26 12.30 11.50
C GLY A 329 18.43 11.51 12.51
N ILE A 330 17.11 11.72 12.54
CA ILE A 330 16.20 11.00 13.45
C ILE A 330 15.71 9.72 12.76
N ARG A 331 15.79 8.57 13.45
CA ARG A 331 15.52 7.24 12.87
C ARG A 331 14.79 6.33 13.84
N CYS A 332 13.85 5.54 13.32
CA CYS A 332 13.38 4.33 13.97
C CYS A 332 14.36 3.17 13.77
N GLY A 333 14.16 2.07 14.49
CA GLY A 333 15.10 0.96 14.53
C GLY A 333 15.36 0.30 13.18
N ASP A 334 14.36 0.21 12.32
CA ASP A 334 14.40 -0.41 10.98
C ASP A 334 15.25 0.39 9.95
N ILE A 335 15.40 1.69 10.18
CA ILE A 335 16.19 2.60 9.33
C ILE A 335 17.38 3.22 10.08
N MET A 336 17.77 2.62 11.22
CA MET A 336 18.84 3.15 12.07
C MET A 336 20.21 2.98 11.42
N ARG A 337 21.06 4.01 11.56
CA ARG A 337 22.46 4.00 11.15
C ARG A 337 23.36 4.74 12.14
N GLN A 338 24.67 4.53 12.02
CA GLN A 338 25.66 5.22 12.84
C GLN A 338 25.58 6.76 12.65
N GLY A 339 25.63 7.49 13.75
CA GLY A 339 25.55 8.96 13.74
C GLY A 339 24.12 9.52 13.77
N CYS A 340 23.08 8.67 13.71
CA CYS A 340 21.69 9.07 13.86
C CYS A 340 21.16 8.87 15.29
N ARG A 341 20.11 9.58 15.63
CA ARG A 341 19.39 9.44 16.90
C ARG A 341 18.29 8.41 16.75
N LEU A 342 18.36 7.34 17.53
CA LEU A 342 17.33 6.32 17.61
C LEU A 342 16.13 6.84 18.41
N VAL A 343 14.93 6.69 17.86
CA VAL A 343 13.67 7.04 18.51
C VAL A 343 12.65 5.93 18.36
N GLY A 344 11.66 5.92 19.25
CA GLY A 344 10.49 5.05 19.16
C GLY A 344 9.37 5.65 18.27
N CYS A 345 8.27 4.93 18.19
CA CYS A 345 7.10 5.31 17.38
C CYS A 345 6.53 6.68 17.81
N ARG A 346 6.34 6.88 19.13
CA ARG A 346 5.77 8.12 19.69
C ARG A 346 6.67 9.32 19.46
N GLU A 347 7.96 9.16 19.69
CA GLU A 347 8.93 10.24 19.52
C GLU A 347 9.08 10.59 18.02
N MET A 348 9.10 9.61 17.12
CA MET A 348 9.08 9.86 15.67
C MET A 348 7.84 10.67 15.28
N GLY A 349 6.65 10.30 15.75
CA GLY A 349 5.44 11.08 15.54
C GLY A 349 5.52 12.51 16.07
N ALA A 350 6.11 12.71 17.26
CA ALA A 350 6.32 14.05 17.85
C ALA A 350 7.29 14.90 17.01
N GLU A 351 8.39 14.32 16.54
CA GLU A 351 9.37 15.00 15.70
C GLU A 351 8.79 15.43 14.35
N ILE A 352 7.95 14.60 13.72
CA ILE A 352 7.24 14.95 12.49
C ILE A 352 6.25 16.09 12.76
N ARG A 353 5.43 16.00 13.83
CA ARG A 353 4.49 17.08 14.20
C ARG A 353 5.15 18.42 14.41
N SER A 354 6.32 18.45 15.04
CA SER A 354 7.04 19.69 15.32
C SER A 354 7.54 20.44 14.07
N ARG A 355 7.48 19.77 12.89
CA ARG A 355 7.93 20.31 11.60
C ARG A 355 6.78 20.60 10.63
N ILE A 356 5.54 20.25 11.00
CA ILE A 356 4.35 20.64 10.27
C ILE A 356 4.02 22.11 10.56
#